data_85d09709b2dc8f024d41a8c253e0f9c7
#
_entry.id   85d09709b2dc8f024d41a8c253e0f9c7
#
_cell.length_a   1.000
_cell.length_b   1.000
_cell.length_c   1.000
_cell.angle_alpha   90.00
_cell.angle_beta   90.00
_cell.angle_gamma   90.00
#
_symmetry.space_group_name_H-M   'P 1'
#
loop_
_entity.id
_entity.type
_entity.pdbx_description
1 polymer ?
#
loop_
_entity_poly.entity_id
_entity_poly.type
_entity_poly.pdbx_seq_one_letter_code
_entity_poly.pdbx_strand_id
1 'polypeptide(L)'
;FLLLSLVSCFQPERNCEKFRTGRFEFETYLDGEIVKTTFVRNDSIEVDYFNNKVDSSSIRWINDCEYILKNMNPKNMAEEKPLHMKILTTKGDTYTFEYSVVGEDKKKKGTAKKID
;
A
#
# COMPACT_ATOMS: atom_id res chain seq x y z
N PHE A 1 27.66 -24.12 -31.71
CA PHE A 1 27.60 -22.69 -31.34
C PHE A 1 26.47 -22.47 -30.37
N LEU A 2 26.83 -22.32 -29.14
CA LEU A 2 25.84 -21.99 -28.11
C LEU A 2 25.60 -20.48 -28.15
N LEU A 3 24.49 -20.10 -28.79
CA LEU A 3 23.93 -18.78 -28.56
C LEU A 3 23.31 -18.81 -27.21
N LEU A 4 24.05 -18.34 -26.21
CA LEU A 4 23.49 -17.94 -24.95
C LEU A 4 22.64 -16.70 -25.21
N SER A 5 21.38 -16.93 -25.57
CA SER A 5 20.42 -15.87 -25.45
C SER A 5 20.31 -15.58 -23.95
N LEU A 6 21.01 -14.55 -23.50
CA LEU A 6 20.75 -13.95 -22.22
C LEU A 6 19.33 -13.39 -22.27
N VAL A 7 18.38 -14.25 -21.97
CA VAL A 7 17.07 -13.75 -21.60
C VAL A 7 17.28 -13.09 -20.25
N SER A 8 17.52 -11.78 -20.28
CA SER A 8 17.44 -11.01 -19.07
C SER A 8 15.99 -11.11 -18.61
N CYS A 9 15.75 -11.98 -17.66
CA CYS A 9 14.50 -11.96 -16.92
C CYS A 9 14.48 -10.63 -16.18
N PHE A 10 13.82 -9.63 -16.77
CA PHE A 10 13.58 -8.37 -16.11
C PHE A 10 12.56 -8.63 -15.01
N GLN A 11 13.06 -8.89 -13.81
CA GLN A 11 12.20 -8.96 -12.65
C GLN A 11 12.04 -7.55 -12.11
N PRO A 12 10.81 -7.07 -11.94
CA PRO A 12 10.59 -5.78 -11.31
C PRO A 12 11.20 -5.78 -9.91
N GLU A 13 11.79 -4.67 -9.53
CA GLU A 13 12.32 -4.47 -8.19
C GLU A 13 11.20 -4.64 -7.16
N ARG A 14 11.52 -5.30 -6.06
CA ARG A 14 10.54 -5.53 -5.01
C ARG A 14 11.22 -5.47 -3.64
N ASN A 15 11.58 -4.25 -3.26
CA ASN A 15 12.21 -3.98 -1.97
C ASN A 15 11.16 -3.54 -0.95
N CYS A 16 10.38 -4.49 -0.45
CA CYS A 16 9.25 -4.20 0.42
C CYS A 16 9.64 -3.70 1.80
N GLU A 17 10.78 -4.15 2.34
CA GLU A 17 11.21 -3.75 3.68
C GLU A 17 11.43 -2.24 3.81
N LYS A 18 11.87 -1.60 2.74
CA LYS A 18 12.06 -0.16 2.71
C LYS A 18 10.77 0.61 3.02
N PHE A 19 9.63 0.04 2.66
CA PHE A 19 8.32 0.68 2.78
C PHE A 19 7.53 0.22 4.00
N ARG A 20 8.15 -0.52 4.88
CA ARG A 20 7.49 -1.06 6.06
C ARG A 20 7.15 0.03 7.08
N THR A 21 8.02 1.02 7.20
CA THR A 21 7.83 2.16 8.11
C THR A 21 8.15 3.45 7.37
N GLY A 22 7.62 4.56 7.83
CA GLY A 22 7.93 5.87 7.30
C GLY A 22 6.70 6.73 7.07
N ARG A 23 6.92 7.80 6.34
CA ARG A 23 5.88 8.73 5.94
C ARG A 23 5.71 8.67 4.43
N PHE A 24 4.45 8.62 3.99
CA PHE A 24 4.12 8.36 2.60
C PHE A 24 3.06 9.32 2.10
N GLU A 25 3.05 9.52 0.78
CA GLU A 25 2.00 10.23 0.08
C GLU A 25 1.39 9.35 -0.99
N PHE A 26 0.09 9.50 -1.20
CA PHE A 26 -0.64 8.79 -2.23
C PHE A 26 -1.68 9.74 -2.80
N GLU A 27 -1.83 9.76 -4.13
CA GLU A 27 -2.78 10.62 -4.82
C GLU A 27 -3.91 9.80 -5.42
N THR A 28 -5.14 10.30 -5.28
CA THR A 28 -6.32 9.73 -5.94
C THR A 28 -7.09 10.81 -6.65
N TYR A 29 -7.94 10.40 -7.59
CA TYR A 29 -8.90 11.31 -8.23
C TYR A 29 -10.24 11.18 -7.54
N LEU A 30 -10.76 12.32 -7.05
CA LEU A 30 -12.10 12.44 -6.53
C LEU A 30 -12.79 13.60 -7.25
N ASP A 31 -13.90 13.29 -7.92
CA ASP A 31 -14.70 14.29 -8.64
C ASP A 31 -13.88 15.13 -9.63
N GLY A 32 -12.92 14.50 -10.31
CA GLY A 32 -12.08 15.16 -11.29
C GLY A 32 -10.92 15.96 -10.71
N GLU A 33 -10.77 15.99 -9.39
CA GLU A 33 -9.66 16.67 -8.72
C GLU A 33 -8.69 15.65 -8.12
N ILE A 34 -7.38 16.02 -8.11
CA ILE A 34 -6.36 15.21 -7.45
C ILE A 34 -6.40 15.51 -5.97
N VAL A 35 -6.61 14.47 -5.17
CA VAL A 35 -6.59 14.56 -3.71
C VAL A 35 -5.40 13.78 -3.20
N LYS A 36 -4.62 14.42 -2.33
CA LYS A 36 -3.42 13.83 -1.74
C LYS A 36 -3.73 13.34 -0.33
N THR A 37 -3.42 12.07 -0.08
CA THR A 37 -3.48 11.47 1.25
C THR A 37 -2.07 11.29 1.76
N THR A 38 -1.82 11.68 2.99
CA THR A 38 -0.56 11.41 3.69
C THR A 38 -0.81 10.33 4.73
N PHE A 39 0.09 9.38 4.83
CA PHE A 39 -0.02 8.38 5.90
C PHE A 39 1.35 8.10 6.52
N VAL A 40 1.32 7.80 7.80
CA VAL A 40 2.51 7.47 8.59
C VAL A 40 2.36 6.05 9.10
N ARG A 41 3.39 5.27 8.92
CA ARG A 41 3.37 3.85 9.28
C ARG A 41 4.55 3.51 10.16
N ASN A 42 4.26 2.85 11.28
CA ASN A 42 5.26 2.13 12.08
C ASN A 42 4.96 0.63 11.99
N ASP A 43 5.65 -0.19 12.75
CA ASP A 43 5.50 -1.66 12.66
C ASP A 43 4.11 -2.17 12.99
N SER A 44 3.31 -1.40 13.71
CA SER A 44 2.04 -1.86 14.27
C SER A 44 0.82 -1.06 13.85
N ILE A 45 1.03 0.19 13.46
CA ILE A 45 -0.06 1.15 13.22
C ILE A 45 0.21 1.97 11.97
N GLU A 46 -0.84 2.23 11.21
CA GLU A 46 -0.83 3.20 10.12
C GLU A 46 -1.85 4.30 10.45
N VAL A 47 -1.43 5.55 10.32
CA VAL A 47 -2.30 6.71 10.53
C VAL A 47 -2.45 7.44 9.20
N ASP A 48 -3.67 7.57 8.73
CA ASP A 48 -4.01 8.22 7.48
C ASP A 48 -4.60 9.61 7.74
N TYR A 49 -4.11 10.58 6.98
CA TYR A 49 -4.58 11.98 7.03
C TYR A 49 -5.23 12.33 5.71
N PHE A 50 -6.52 12.57 5.73
CA PHE A 50 -7.29 12.83 4.52
C PHE A 50 -8.45 13.77 4.82
N ASN A 51 -8.58 14.89 4.07
CA ASN A 51 -9.69 15.85 4.19
C ASN A 51 -10.00 16.25 5.65
N ASN A 52 -8.96 16.64 6.42
CA ASN A 52 -9.07 17.00 7.83
C ASN A 52 -9.58 15.86 8.73
N LYS A 53 -9.53 14.63 8.22
CA LYS A 53 -9.84 13.43 9.01
C LYS A 53 -8.56 12.67 9.29
N VAL A 54 -8.55 12.01 10.44
CA VAL A 54 -7.45 11.17 10.87
C VAL A 54 -8.01 9.79 11.20
N ASP A 55 -7.55 8.79 10.47
CA ASP A 55 -7.95 7.40 10.70
C ASP A 55 -6.72 6.58 11.06
N SER A 56 -6.86 5.74 12.08
CA SER A 56 -5.80 4.84 12.51
C SER A 56 -6.20 3.40 12.27
N SER A 57 -5.24 2.62 11.77
CA SER A 57 -5.44 1.20 11.50
C SER A 57 -4.32 0.39 12.14
N SER A 58 -4.65 -0.79 12.63
CA SER A 58 -3.64 -1.75 13.03
C SER A 58 -3.07 -2.42 11.78
N ILE A 59 -1.80 -2.77 11.83
CA ILE A 59 -1.10 -3.46 10.75
C ILE A 59 -0.67 -4.83 11.23
N ARG A 60 -0.93 -5.84 10.41
CA ARG A 60 -0.39 -7.16 10.62
C ARG A 60 0.31 -7.62 9.34
N TRP A 61 1.62 -7.75 9.37
CA TRP A 61 2.40 -8.24 8.24
C TRP A 61 2.27 -9.74 8.12
N ILE A 62 1.85 -10.20 6.92
CA ILE A 62 1.74 -11.62 6.60
C ILE A 62 3.09 -12.12 6.09
N ASN A 63 3.76 -11.29 5.29
CA ASN A 63 5.11 -11.49 4.80
C ASN A 63 5.72 -10.11 4.52
N ASP A 64 6.89 -10.05 3.91
CA ASP A 64 7.59 -8.78 3.68
C ASP A 64 6.82 -7.80 2.78
N CYS A 65 5.93 -8.30 1.94
CA CYS A 65 5.23 -7.51 0.93
C CYS A 65 3.71 -7.45 1.10
N GLU A 66 3.15 -8.15 2.08
CA GLU A 66 1.70 -8.22 2.28
C GLU A 66 1.33 -7.97 3.73
N TYR A 67 0.28 -7.19 3.93
CA TYR A 67 -0.19 -6.89 5.28
C TYR A 67 -1.70 -6.69 5.30
N ILE A 68 -2.26 -6.80 6.49
CA ILE A 68 -3.68 -6.57 6.75
C ILE A 68 -3.82 -5.29 7.56
N LEU A 69 -4.68 -4.40 7.07
CA LEU A 69 -5.07 -3.19 7.79
C LEU A 69 -6.44 -3.39 8.39
N LYS A 70 -6.58 -3.03 9.66
CA LYS A 70 -7.87 -3.05 10.33
C LYS A 70 -8.10 -1.73 11.03
N ASN A 71 -9.21 -1.05 10.70
CA ASN A 71 -9.56 0.23 11.29
C ASN A 71 -9.71 0.06 12.80
N MET A 72 -9.05 0.93 13.58
CA MET A 72 -9.07 0.86 15.04
C MET A 72 -10.32 1.47 15.65
N ASN A 73 -11.04 2.31 14.89
CA ASN A 73 -12.24 2.97 15.34
C ASN A 73 -13.28 3.03 14.22
N PRO A 74 -13.82 1.88 13.79
CA PRO A 74 -14.76 1.86 12.68
C PRO A 74 -16.05 2.57 13.04
N LYS A 75 -16.56 3.38 12.11
CA LYS A 75 -17.77 4.18 12.29
C LYS A 75 -19.00 3.48 11.69
N ASN A 76 -18.80 2.44 10.91
CA ASN A 76 -19.86 1.69 10.26
C ASN A 76 -19.38 0.27 9.94
N MET A 77 -20.28 -0.58 9.46
CA MET A 77 -19.96 -1.97 9.16
C MET A 77 -18.96 -2.13 8.01
N ALA A 78 -18.98 -1.22 7.05
CA ALA A 78 -18.02 -1.26 5.95
C ALA A 78 -16.59 -1.04 6.44
N GLU A 79 -16.41 -0.12 7.38
CA GLU A 79 -15.09 0.19 7.97
C GLU A 79 -14.59 -0.91 8.92
N GLU A 80 -15.47 -1.80 9.36
CA GLU A 80 -15.07 -2.95 10.19
C GLU A 80 -14.35 -4.03 9.39
N LYS A 81 -14.52 -4.04 8.07
CA LYS A 81 -13.91 -5.05 7.21
C LYS A 81 -12.42 -4.77 7.04
N PRO A 82 -11.55 -5.75 7.30
CA PRO A 82 -10.12 -5.57 7.11
C PRO A 82 -9.76 -5.49 5.63
N LEU A 83 -8.67 -4.79 5.34
CA LEU A 83 -8.13 -4.63 4.00
C LEU A 83 -6.86 -5.46 3.85
N HIS A 84 -6.77 -6.19 2.75
CA HIS A 84 -5.56 -6.88 2.34
C HIS A 84 -4.76 -5.97 1.43
N MET A 85 -3.51 -5.70 1.81
CA MET A 85 -2.61 -4.82 1.08
C MET A 85 -1.43 -5.64 0.57
N LYS A 86 -1.10 -5.47 -0.70
CA LYS A 86 0.02 -6.18 -1.31
C LYS A 86 0.89 -5.23 -2.11
N ILE A 87 2.17 -5.17 -1.80
CA ILE A 87 3.15 -4.41 -2.59
C ILE A 87 3.50 -5.24 -3.82
N LEU A 88 3.23 -4.69 -5.00
CA LEU A 88 3.47 -5.38 -6.27
C LEU A 88 4.87 -5.14 -6.79
N THR A 89 5.29 -3.87 -6.84
CA THR A 89 6.61 -3.47 -7.34
C THR A 89 7.09 -2.26 -6.56
N THR A 90 8.40 -2.10 -6.48
CA THR A 90 9.03 -0.92 -5.90
C THR A 90 10.00 -0.31 -6.90
N LYS A 91 10.14 1.01 -6.86
CA LYS A 91 11.11 1.72 -7.68
C LYS A 91 11.56 2.98 -6.93
N GLY A 92 12.81 3.00 -6.48
CA GLY A 92 13.31 4.12 -5.67
C GLY A 92 12.45 4.31 -4.43
N ASP A 93 11.86 5.49 -4.29
CA ASP A 93 11.01 5.85 -3.16
C ASP A 93 9.52 5.60 -3.40
N THR A 94 9.16 4.98 -4.51
CA THR A 94 7.77 4.70 -4.85
C THR A 94 7.49 3.20 -4.83
N TYR A 95 6.24 2.85 -4.53
CA TYR A 95 5.79 1.47 -4.69
C TYR A 95 4.36 1.45 -5.24
N THR A 96 4.09 0.40 -6.01
CA THR A 96 2.74 0.11 -6.51
C THR A 96 2.15 -0.97 -5.64
N PHE A 97 0.90 -0.79 -5.25
CA PHE A 97 0.21 -1.73 -4.38
C PHE A 97 -1.16 -2.10 -4.92
N GLU A 98 -1.62 -3.25 -4.49
CA GLU A 98 -2.95 -3.76 -4.76
C GLU A 98 -3.66 -3.93 -3.43
N TYR A 99 -4.93 -3.57 -3.38
CA TYR A 99 -5.70 -3.72 -2.15
C TYR A 99 -7.11 -4.22 -2.43
N SER A 100 -7.63 -4.94 -1.45
CA SER A 100 -8.98 -5.49 -1.52
C SER A 100 -9.51 -5.68 -0.10
N VAL A 101 -10.83 -5.72 0.02
CA VAL A 101 -11.47 -6.13 1.28
C VAL A 101 -11.29 -7.63 1.42
N VAL A 102 -10.86 -8.08 2.61
CA VAL A 102 -10.68 -9.51 2.88
C VAL A 102 -12.00 -10.25 2.64
N GLY A 103 -11.93 -11.30 1.83
CA GLY A 103 -13.10 -12.09 1.45
C GLY A 103 -13.84 -11.62 0.21
N GLU A 104 -13.42 -10.50 -0.40
CA GLU A 104 -14.00 -9.99 -1.64
C GLU A 104 -13.01 -10.12 -2.79
N ASP A 105 -13.52 -10.35 -3.99
CA ASP A 105 -12.68 -10.56 -5.18
C ASP A 105 -12.24 -9.27 -5.87
N LYS A 106 -12.89 -8.15 -5.55
CA LYS A 106 -12.62 -6.88 -6.21
C LYS A 106 -11.31 -6.29 -5.71
N LYS A 107 -10.35 -6.12 -6.62
CA LYS A 107 -9.03 -5.56 -6.32
C LYS A 107 -8.86 -4.19 -6.96
N LYS A 108 -8.20 -3.30 -6.23
CA LYS A 108 -7.85 -1.95 -6.68
C LYS A 108 -6.35 -1.77 -6.58
N LYS A 109 -5.79 -0.85 -7.37
CA LYS A 109 -4.36 -0.56 -7.37
C LYS A 109 -4.12 0.91 -7.08
N GLY A 110 -2.95 1.19 -6.53
CA GLY A 110 -2.49 2.54 -6.29
C GLY A 110 -0.98 2.62 -6.28
N THR A 111 -0.47 3.84 -6.24
CA THR A 111 0.98 4.09 -6.15
C THR A 111 1.21 5.06 -5.01
N ALA A 112 2.16 4.76 -4.16
CA ALA A 112 2.54 5.60 -3.03
C ALA A 112 4.02 5.96 -3.10
N LYS A 113 4.36 7.10 -2.54
CA LYS A 113 5.74 7.59 -2.47
C LYS A 113 6.14 7.77 -1.02
N LYS A 114 7.29 7.23 -0.66
CA LYS A 114 7.89 7.46 0.65
C LYS A 114 8.56 8.82 0.65
N ILE A 115 8.17 9.68 1.61
CA ILE A 115 8.67 11.06 1.69
C ILE A 115 9.56 11.31 2.90
N ASP A 116 9.61 10.36 3.83
CA ASP A 116 10.48 10.48 4.99
C ASP A 116 10.76 9.13 5.69
#